data_7bc370b970985c5ef36d95c875e233ce
#
_entry.id   7bc370b970985c5ef36d95c875e233ce
#
_cell.length_a   1.000
_cell.length_b   1.000
_cell.length_c   1.000
_cell.angle_alpha   90.00
_cell.angle_beta   90.00
_cell.angle_gamma   90.00
#
_symmetry.space_group_name_H-M   'P 1'
#
loop_
_entity.id
_entity.type
_entity.pdbx_description
1 polymer ?
#
loop_
_entity_poly.entity_id
_entity_poly.type
_entity_poly.pdbx_seq_one_letter_code
_entity_poly.pdbx_strand_id
1 'polypeptide(L)'
;MKNVFLTGIFLVIAQLCFSQSFDKHAHRGGKSLYPENTIPAMKNALKMNITTLEMDLAITKDKKVILSHDAFLSPELVTKPDGTYIPKDSGFYYKIYDMPYAKIQTFDVGLKKLDNYPDQKKMKAQKPLFSDIIDTCEAYSRELKRPLPFYNIETKTRPFSDHIFHPEPKEFVDLMMKIIVKKGIQERVIIQSFDPRTLEIIHKEYPRIMTALLVEKVDDKKLAQQQFHFKNIPAVKFKQYPDHLNGVAGDLKFLSFIPPIYSPDHTLVTLQLVQECHALGMKVIPWTVNTKERLKELKDMGIDGVISDDPRIFE
;
A
#
# COMPACT_ATOMS: atom_id res chain seq x y z
N MET A 1 -29.65 -33.48 57.82
CA MET A 1 -29.86 -33.16 56.39
C MET A 1 -29.37 -31.68 56.19
N LYS A 2 -28.19 -31.56 55.60
CA LYS A 2 -27.60 -30.24 55.35
C LYS A 2 -27.82 -29.91 53.87
N ASN A 3 -28.62 -28.88 53.58
CA ASN A 3 -28.85 -28.37 52.24
C ASN A 3 -27.65 -27.49 51.81
N VAL A 4 -26.93 -27.92 50.78
CA VAL A 4 -25.90 -27.10 50.12
C VAL A 4 -26.55 -26.35 48.95
N PHE A 5 -26.69 -25.03 49.08
CA PHE A 5 -27.09 -24.16 47.98
C PHE A 5 -25.86 -23.93 47.09
N LEU A 6 -25.86 -24.46 45.89
CA LEU A 6 -24.87 -24.13 44.85
C LEU A 6 -25.33 -22.85 44.15
N THR A 7 -24.67 -21.73 44.47
CA THR A 7 -24.89 -20.45 43.76
C THR A 7 -24.03 -20.44 42.50
N GLY A 8 -24.66 -20.68 41.36
CA GLY A 8 -24.01 -20.56 40.07
C GLY A 8 -23.74 -19.10 39.72
N ILE A 9 -22.49 -18.69 39.65
CA ILE A 9 -22.07 -17.37 39.12
C ILE A 9 -22.10 -17.45 37.60
N PHE A 10 -23.10 -16.84 36.96
CA PHE A 10 -23.12 -16.61 35.52
C PHE A 10 -22.17 -15.44 35.24
N LEU A 11 -20.99 -15.75 34.68
CA LEU A 11 -20.09 -14.74 34.11
C LEU A 11 -20.68 -14.28 32.76
N VAL A 12 -21.37 -13.12 32.75
CA VAL A 12 -21.77 -12.45 31.52
C VAL A 12 -20.50 -11.80 30.93
N ILE A 13 -19.88 -12.44 29.96
CA ILE A 13 -18.84 -11.84 29.15
C ILE A 13 -19.54 -10.85 28.23
N ALA A 14 -19.55 -9.58 28.61
CA ALA A 14 -19.93 -8.50 27.72
C ALA A 14 -18.89 -8.44 26.58
N GLN A 15 -19.22 -9.00 25.43
CA GLN A 15 -18.49 -8.72 24.19
C GLN A 15 -18.66 -7.22 23.91
N LEU A 16 -17.64 -6.45 24.27
CA LEU A 16 -17.49 -5.08 23.78
C LEU A 16 -17.33 -5.16 22.26
N CYS A 17 -18.43 -5.05 21.52
CA CYS A 17 -18.41 -4.77 20.11
C CYS A 17 -17.79 -3.35 19.95
N PHE A 18 -16.46 -3.28 19.88
CA PHE A 18 -15.82 -2.11 19.29
C PHE A 18 -16.33 -2.04 17.86
N SER A 19 -17.23 -1.12 17.58
CA SER A 19 -17.56 -0.74 16.21
C SER A 19 -16.24 -0.32 15.55
N GLN A 20 -15.68 -1.23 14.78
CA GLN A 20 -14.44 -0.99 14.08
C GLN A 20 -14.72 0.08 13.04
N SER A 21 -14.13 1.26 13.20
CA SER A 21 -14.34 2.37 12.29
C SER A 21 -13.87 1.95 10.88
N PHE A 22 -14.71 2.24 9.87
CA PHE A 22 -14.39 2.01 8.47
C PHE A 22 -13.06 2.69 8.09
N ASP A 23 -12.12 1.92 7.53
CA ASP A 23 -10.78 2.41 7.23
C ASP A 23 -10.75 3.14 5.87
N LYS A 24 -10.24 4.38 5.87
CA LYS A 24 -10.28 5.31 4.75
C LYS A 24 -8.86 5.66 4.35
N HIS A 25 -8.34 4.98 3.32
CA HIS A 25 -6.97 5.16 2.88
C HIS A 25 -6.86 6.16 1.73
N ALA A 26 -6.00 7.16 1.88
CA ALA A 26 -5.62 8.07 0.79
C ALA A 26 -4.49 7.45 -0.03
N HIS A 27 -4.81 6.87 -1.20
CA HIS A 27 -3.87 6.20 -2.10
C HIS A 27 -2.78 7.15 -2.58
N ARG A 28 -1.52 6.85 -2.23
CA ARG A 28 -0.34 7.70 -2.51
C ARG A 28 -0.50 9.15 -2.03
N GLY A 29 -1.26 9.34 -0.94
CA GLY A 29 -1.62 10.65 -0.41
C GLY A 29 -2.79 11.35 -1.14
N GLY A 30 -3.60 10.64 -1.92
CA GLY A 30 -4.73 11.20 -2.69
C GLY A 30 -4.25 11.78 -4.02
N LYS A 31 -3.73 10.91 -4.89
CA LYS A 31 -3.07 11.27 -6.15
C LYS A 31 -3.97 11.96 -7.18
N SER A 32 -5.30 11.91 -7.02
CA SER A 32 -6.19 12.67 -7.91
C SER A 32 -6.13 14.17 -7.68
N LEU A 33 -5.64 14.61 -6.51
CA LEU A 33 -5.64 16.01 -6.10
C LEU A 33 -4.25 16.65 -6.04
N TYR A 34 -3.22 15.86 -5.75
CA TYR A 34 -1.82 16.31 -5.63
C TYR A 34 -0.87 15.26 -6.20
N PRO A 35 0.37 15.65 -6.59
CA PRO A 35 1.36 14.70 -7.09
C PRO A 35 1.60 13.54 -6.13
N GLU A 36 1.44 12.31 -6.62
CA GLU A 36 1.47 11.09 -5.82
C GLU A 36 2.76 10.89 -5.03
N ASN A 37 2.67 10.25 -3.87
CA ASN A 37 3.83 9.88 -3.05
C ASN A 37 4.74 11.07 -2.71
N THR A 38 4.14 12.24 -2.45
CA THR A 38 4.87 13.49 -2.12
C THR A 38 4.39 14.09 -0.80
N ILE A 39 5.22 14.94 -0.20
CA ILE A 39 4.86 15.70 1.01
C ILE A 39 3.59 16.53 0.81
N PRO A 40 3.42 17.28 -0.30
CA PRO A 40 2.17 18.03 -0.54
C PRO A 40 0.92 17.14 -0.60
N ALA A 41 1.00 15.96 -1.22
CA ALA A 41 -0.13 15.01 -1.28
C ALA A 41 -0.52 14.53 0.12
N MET A 42 0.46 14.06 0.91
CA MET A 42 0.21 13.58 2.28
C MET A 42 -0.37 14.69 3.18
N LYS A 43 0.18 15.90 3.10
CA LYS A 43 -0.37 17.06 3.85
C LYS A 43 -1.79 17.42 3.41
N ASN A 44 -2.11 17.31 2.11
CA ASN A 44 -3.47 17.56 1.65
C ASN A 44 -4.44 16.49 2.16
N ALA A 45 -4.08 15.21 2.07
CA ALA A 45 -4.90 14.11 2.59
C ALA A 45 -5.20 14.26 4.08
N LEU A 46 -4.23 14.72 4.88
CA LEU A 46 -4.41 14.97 6.32
C LEU A 46 -5.44 16.07 6.65
N LYS A 47 -5.83 16.92 5.71
CA LYS A 47 -6.92 17.90 5.89
C LYS A 47 -8.30 17.31 5.67
N MET A 48 -8.37 16.10 5.15
CA MET A 48 -9.60 15.42 4.74
C MET A 48 -10.00 14.32 5.73
N ASN A 49 -11.20 13.78 5.56
CA ASN A 49 -11.74 12.71 6.42
C ASN A 49 -11.11 11.35 6.11
N ILE A 50 -9.80 11.21 6.35
CA ILE A 50 -9.06 9.95 6.19
C ILE A 50 -8.58 9.41 7.55
N THR A 51 -8.38 8.10 7.63
CA THR A 51 -7.75 7.42 8.76
C THR A 51 -6.29 7.07 8.48
N THR A 52 -6.00 6.72 7.24
CA THR A 52 -4.76 6.07 6.82
C THR A 52 -4.17 6.77 5.60
N LEU A 53 -2.87 7.04 5.66
CA LEU A 53 -2.07 7.44 4.49
C LEU A 53 -1.50 6.18 3.85
N GLU A 54 -1.83 5.96 2.59
CA GLU A 54 -1.21 4.89 1.81
C GLU A 54 -0.05 5.43 0.99
N MET A 55 1.02 4.63 0.83
CA MET A 55 2.25 4.99 0.14
C MET A 55 3.05 3.79 -0.33
N ASP A 56 3.84 4.00 -1.38
CA ASP A 56 4.71 3.00 -1.99
C ASP A 56 6.18 3.29 -1.70
N LEU A 57 6.97 2.26 -1.35
CA LEU A 57 8.40 2.42 -1.10
C LEU A 57 9.27 1.81 -2.20
N ALA A 58 10.37 2.51 -2.47
CA ALA A 58 11.46 2.01 -3.31
C ALA A 58 12.81 2.27 -2.62
N ILE A 59 13.83 1.47 -3.00
CA ILE A 59 15.19 1.56 -2.44
C ILE A 59 16.13 2.12 -3.49
N THR A 60 16.90 3.14 -3.12
CA THR A 60 17.93 3.75 -3.98
C THR A 60 19.23 2.98 -3.96
N LYS A 61 20.17 3.30 -4.89
CA LYS A 61 21.51 2.72 -4.94
C LYS A 61 22.29 2.88 -3.63
N ASP A 62 22.15 4.02 -2.96
CA ASP A 62 22.77 4.34 -1.67
C ASP A 62 21.89 3.95 -0.47
N LYS A 63 20.99 2.96 -0.67
CA LYS A 63 20.16 2.33 0.36
C LYS A 63 19.26 3.32 1.12
N LYS A 64 18.84 4.39 0.47
CA LYS A 64 17.79 5.26 1.00
C LYS A 64 16.41 4.69 0.66
N VAL A 65 15.50 4.75 1.63
CA VAL A 65 14.09 4.39 1.44
C VAL A 65 13.33 5.65 1.05
N ILE A 66 12.76 5.64 -0.15
CA ILE A 66 12.02 6.78 -0.71
C ILE A 66 10.60 6.38 -1.10
N LEU A 67 9.72 7.37 -1.29
CA LEU A 67 8.40 7.12 -1.83
C LEU A 67 8.43 7.09 -3.37
N SER A 68 7.99 5.97 -3.94
CA SER A 68 7.81 5.81 -5.38
C SER A 68 6.96 4.58 -5.69
N HIS A 69 5.90 4.75 -6.50
CA HIS A 69 5.12 3.61 -6.98
C HIS A 69 5.92 2.76 -7.95
N ASP A 70 6.50 3.38 -8.99
CA ASP A 70 7.36 2.66 -9.91
C ASP A 70 8.78 2.56 -9.35
N ALA A 71 9.43 1.43 -9.57
CA ALA A 71 10.83 1.21 -9.21
C ALA A 71 11.81 1.95 -10.15
N PHE A 72 11.30 2.81 -11.01
CA PHE A 72 12.01 3.65 -11.97
C PHE A 72 11.35 5.05 -12.04
N LEU A 73 12.03 6.01 -12.67
CA LEU A 73 11.46 7.31 -12.92
C LEU A 73 10.46 7.22 -14.09
N SER A 74 9.17 7.26 -13.75
CA SER A 74 8.07 7.04 -14.70
C SER A 74 8.00 8.16 -15.76
N PRO A 75 7.98 7.81 -17.06
CA PRO A 75 7.75 8.78 -18.13
C PRO A 75 6.43 9.54 -18.01
N GLU A 76 5.45 8.98 -17.30
CA GLU A 76 4.15 9.63 -17.11
C GLU A 76 4.23 10.78 -16.10
N LEU A 77 5.09 10.67 -15.08
CA LEU A 77 5.14 11.61 -13.97
C LEU A 77 6.32 12.59 -14.05
N VAL A 78 7.46 12.14 -14.60
CA VAL A 78 8.75 12.77 -14.34
C VAL A 78 9.11 13.80 -15.38
N THR A 79 9.55 14.98 -14.90
CA THR A 79 10.26 16.00 -15.68
C THR A 79 11.75 15.96 -15.31
N LYS A 80 12.63 15.92 -16.33
CA LYS A 80 14.08 15.91 -16.15
C LYS A 80 14.59 17.29 -15.70
N PRO A 81 15.84 17.36 -15.15
CA PRO A 81 16.43 18.64 -14.72
C PRO A 81 16.54 19.71 -15.82
N ASP A 82 16.65 19.30 -17.08
CA ASP A 82 16.68 20.17 -18.26
C ASP A 82 15.29 20.64 -18.71
N GLY A 83 14.23 20.27 -18.00
CA GLY A 83 12.84 20.61 -18.32
C GLY A 83 12.19 19.69 -19.36
N THR A 84 12.92 18.74 -19.94
CA THR A 84 12.37 17.79 -20.91
C THR A 84 11.74 16.58 -20.23
N TYR A 85 10.97 15.78 -20.99
CA TYR A 85 10.35 14.56 -20.47
C TYR A 85 11.19 13.32 -20.76
N ILE A 86 11.00 12.29 -19.97
CA ILE A 86 11.51 10.96 -20.26
C ILE A 86 10.68 10.37 -21.40
N PRO A 87 11.30 9.85 -22.50
CA PRO A 87 10.56 9.20 -23.58
C PRO A 87 9.73 8.03 -23.05
N LYS A 88 8.54 7.82 -23.61
CA LYS A 88 7.52 6.88 -23.10
C LYS A 88 8.08 5.45 -22.88
N ASP A 89 8.95 4.98 -23.77
CA ASP A 89 9.51 3.61 -23.71
C ASP A 89 10.86 3.55 -23.00
N SER A 90 11.30 4.63 -22.36
CA SER A 90 12.64 4.76 -21.75
C SER A 90 12.67 4.75 -20.23
N GLY A 91 11.51 4.64 -19.55
CA GLY A 91 11.44 4.68 -18.10
C GLY A 91 12.33 3.65 -17.42
N PHE A 92 12.38 2.43 -17.95
CA PHE A 92 13.18 1.33 -17.40
C PHE A 92 14.70 1.56 -17.39
N TYR A 93 15.21 2.55 -18.14
CA TYR A 93 16.62 2.95 -18.07
C TYR A 93 16.93 3.87 -16.87
N TYR A 94 15.90 4.41 -16.22
CA TYR A 94 16.01 5.30 -15.09
C TYR A 94 15.64 4.58 -13.78
N LYS A 95 16.26 3.43 -13.54
CA LYS A 95 15.97 2.61 -12.33
C LYS A 95 16.38 3.36 -11.07
N ILE A 96 15.48 3.42 -10.08
CA ILE A 96 15.73 4.03 -8.77
C ILE A 96 16.86 3.27 -8.07
N TYR A 97 16.87 1.94 -8.18
CA TYR A 97 17.88 1.09 -7.56
C TYR A 97 19.32 1.31 -8.09
N ASP A 98 19.47 1.86 -9.30
CA ASP A 98 20.77 2.18 -9.90
C ASP A 98 21.22 3.62 -9.64
N MET A 99 20.38 4.47 -9.04
CA MET A 99 20.67 5.89 -8.82
C MET A 99 20.80 6.25 -7.34
N PRO A 100 21.82 7.04 -6.93
CA PRO A 100 21.87 7.59 -5.59
C PRO A 100 20.74 8.63 -5.39
N TYR A 101 20.28 8.76 -4.15
CA TYR A 101 19.17 9.65 -3.80
C TYR A 101 19.39 11.11 -4.28
N ALA A 102 20.59 11.63 -4.12
CA ALA A 102 20.93 12.99 -4.58
C ALA A 102 20.66 13.20 -6.08
N LYS A 103 20.87 12.16 -6.92
CA LYS A 103 20.52 12.22 -8.35
C LYS A 103 19.02 12.20 -8.56
N ILE A 104 18.28 11.37 -7.81
CA ILE A 104 16.80 11.29 -7.91
C ILE A 104 16.18 12.65 -7.56
N GLN A 105 16.71 13.38 -6.58
CA GLN A 105 16.23 14.70 -6.16
C GLN A 105 16.35 15.79 -7.25
N THR A 106 17.11 15.56 -8.31
CA THR A 106 17.20 16.53 -9.43
C THR A 106 16.00 16.46 -10.39
N PHE A 107 15.18 15.40 -10.28
CA PHE A 107 13.99 15.23 -11.12
C PHE A 107 12.75 15.77 -10.42
N ASP A 108 11.82 16.32 -11.21
CA ASP A 108 10.53 16.78 -10.72
C ASP A 108 9.43 15.73 -11.01
N VAL A 109 8.50 15.56 -10.07
CA VAL A 109 7.41 14.58 -10.17
C VAL A 109 6.01 15.20 -10.06
N GLY A 110 5.88 16.52 -10.18
CA GLY A 110 4.60 17.20 -10.02
C GLY A 110 4.30 18.29 -11.03
N LEU A 111 5.24 18.61 -11.94
CA LEU A 111 5.04 19.62 -12.99
C LEU A 111 4.32 19.07 -14.23
N LYS A 112 4.40 17.78 -14.49
CA LYS A 112 3.74 17.15 -15.63
C LYS A 112 2.23 17.05 -15.38
N LYS A 113 1.42 17.48 -16.37
CA LYS A 113 -0.03 17.30 -16.31
C LYS A 113 -0.38 15.83 -16.55
N LEU A 114 -1.31 15.30 -15.77
CA LEU A 114 -1.88 13.96 -15.93
C LEU A 114 -3.33 14.08 -16.41
N ASP A 115 -3.60 13.61 -17.63
CA ASP A 115 -4.95 13.74 -18.22
C ASP A 115 -6.00 12.92 -17.45
N ASN A 116 -5.60 11.82 -16.83
CA ASN A 116 -6.48 10.98 -16.00
C ASN A 116 -6.84 11.62 -14.64
N TYR A 117 -6.14 12.70 -14.25
CA TYR A 117 -6.38 13.42 -13.01
C TYR A 117 -6.49 14.92 -13.25
N PRO A 118 -7.60 15.38 -13.86
CA PRO A 118 -7.77 16.77 -14.28
C PRO A 118 -7.73 17.77 -13.11
N ASP A 119 -8.15 17.33 -11.91
CA ASP A 119 -8.17 18.13 -10.69
C ASP A 119 -6.81 18.16 -9.96
N GLN A 120 -5.84 17.36 -10.40
CA GLN A 120 -4.54 17.31 -9.74
C GLN A 120 -3.81 18.63 -9.83
N LYS A 121 -3.45 19.19 -8.68
CA LYS A 121 -2.72 20.44 -8.59
C LYS A 121 -1.28 20.28 -9.10
N LYS A 122 -0.99 20.93 -10.22
CA LYS A 122 0.35 21.01 -10.80
C LYS A 122 1.28 21.82 -9.92
N MET A 123 2.39 21.24 -9.47
CA MET A 123 3.36 21.93 -8.64
C MET A 123 4.72 21.22 -8.65
N LYS A 124 5.79 21.97 -8.43
CA LYS A 124 7.11 21.37 -8.26
C LYS A 124 7.12 20.43 -7.05
N ALA A 125 7.54 19.20 -7.27
CA ALA A 125 7.63 18.18 -6.23
C ALA A 125 8.78 17.20 -6.51
N GLN A 126 9.28 16.57 -5.45
CA GLN A 126 10.36 15.59 -5.51
C GLN A 126 9.93 14.32 -4.79
N LYS A 127 10.60 13.20 -5.07
CA LYS A 127 10.40 11.94 -4.33
C LYS A 127 11.04 12.07 -2.94
N PRO A 128 10.24 12.06 -1.85
CA PRO A 128 10.76 12.29 -0.51
C PRO A 128 11.40 11.03 0.08
N LEU A 129 12.25 11.21 1.10
CA LEU A 129 12.63 10.12 1.99
C LEU A 129 11.42 9.66 2.81
N PHE A 130 11.31 8.37 3.05
CA PHE A 130 10.27 7.80 3.90
C PHE A 130 10.32 8.38 5.33
N SER A 131 11.54 8.57 5.88
CA SER A 131 11.72 9.21 7.19
C SER A 131 11.12 10.62 7.25
N ASP A 132 11.28 11.41 6.19
CA ASP A 132 10.82 12.80 6.13
C ASP A 132 9.31 12.90 6.00
N ILE A 133 8.71 11.94 5.30
CA ILE A 133 7.25 11.80 5.23
C ILE A 133 6.66 11.56 6.61
N ILE A 134 7.21 10.59 7.37
CA ILE A 134 6.71 10.31 8.72
C ILE A 134 6.83 11.54 9.62
N ASP A 135 8.02 12.18 9.66
CA ASP A 135 8.21 13.38 10.46
C ASP A 135 7.23 14.51 10.11
N THR A 136 7.04 14.72 8.80
CA THR A 136 6.14 15.76 8.31
C THR A 136 4.69 15.45 8.65
N CYS A 137 4.23 14.22 8.43
CA CYS A 137 2.84 13.82 8.70
C CYS A 137 2.51 13.86 10.18
N GLU A 138 3.43 13.38 11.04
CA GLU A 138 3.28 13.45 12.49
C GLU A 138 3.19 14.90 13.00
N ALA A 139 4.12 15.78 12.55
CA ALA A 139 4.12 17.18 12.94
C ALA A 139 2.86 17.91 12.45
N TYR A 140 2.48 17.69 11.18
CA TYR A 140 1.33 18.36 10.59
C TYR A 140 -0.01 17.88 11.17
N SER A 141 -0.12 16.60 11.55
CA SER A 141 -1.31 16.09 12.25
C SER A 141 -1.49 16.77 13.62
N ARG A 142 -0.40 17.00 14.36
CA ARG A 142 -0.43 17.75 15.63
C ARG A 142 -0.82 19.22 15.42
N GLU A 143 -0.29 19.87 14.38
CA GLU A 143 -0.67 21.24 13.98
C GLU A 143 -2.18 21.34 13.69
N LEU A 144 -2.73 20.38 12.95
CA LEU A 144 -4.16 20.28 12.65
C LEU A 144 -5.02 19.83 13.83
N LYS A 145 -4.42 19.47 14.97
CA LYS A 145 -5.10 18.92 16.16
C LYS A 145 -5.97 17.69 15.84
N ARG A 146 -5.54 16.85 14.88
CA ARG A 146 -6.20 15.61 14.52
C ARG A 146 -5.49 14.41 15.12
N PRO A 147 -6.16 13.24 15.23
CA PRO A 147 -5.48 11.98 15.54
C PRO A 147 -4.34 11.70 14.56
N LEU A 148 -3.25 11.12 15.06
CA LEU A 148 -2.13 10.71 14.21
C LEU A 148 -2.61 9.62 13.21
N PRO A 149 -2.20 9.68 11.93
CA PRO A 149 -2.66 8.75 10.92
C PRO A 149 -2.08 7.35 11.12
N PHE A 150 -2.77 6.36 10.59
CA PHE A 150 -2.16 5.09 10.23
C PHE A 150 -1.41 5.23 8.91
N TYR A 151 -0.47 4.33 8.67
CA TYR A 151 0.35 4.27 7.45
C TYR A 151 0.20 2.89 6.82
N ASN A 152 -0.37 2.82 5.62
CA ASN A 152 -0.40 1.61 4.81
C ASN A 152 0.74 1.70 3.78
N ILE A 153 1.72 0.82 3.89
CA ILE A 153 3.01 0.93 3.22
C ILE A 153 3.22 -0.25 2.30
N GLU A 154 3.28 0.00 0.99
CA GLU A 154 3.57 -1.05 0.02
C GLU A 154 5.08 -1.25 -0.17
N THR A 155 5.53 -2.50 -0.05
CA THR A 155 6.85 -2.93 -0.49
C THR A 155 6.81 -3.22 -1.99
N LYS A 156 7.42 -2.36 -2.81
CA LYS A 156 7.43 -2.51 -4.28
C LYS A 156 8.47 -3.55 -4.72
N THR A 157 8.26 -4.79 -4.31
CA THR A 157 9.06 -5.95 -4.68
C THR A 157 8.29 -6.93 -5.55
N ARG A 158 8.98 -7.69 -6.37
CA ARG A 158 8.44 -8.78 -7.18
C ARG A 158 9.50 -9.87 -7.34
N PRO A 159 9.15 -11.18 -7.26
CA PRO A 159 10.13 -12.26 -7.36
C PRO A 159 10.97 -12.26 -8.63
N PHE A 160 10.44 -11.67 -9.70
CA PHE A 160 11.13 -11.60 -10.99
C PHE A 160 12.06 -10.39 -11.16
N SER A 161 12.14 -9.48 -10.17
CA SER A 161 12.89 -8.22 -10.30
C SER A 161 13.92 -7.98 -9.19
N ASP A 162 14.22 -9.00 -8.37
CA ASP A 162 15.29 -8.97 -7.38
C ASP A 162 16.62 -8.57 -8.03
N HIS A 163 17.38 -7.67 -7.39
CA HIS A 163 18.65 -7.08 -7.86
C HIS A 163 18.58 -6.31 -9.19
N ILE A 164 17.39 -6.18 -9.78
CA ILE A 164 17.17 -5.41 -11.00
C ILE A 164 16.51 -4.06 -10.66
N PHE A 165 15.45 -4.09 -9.87
CA PHE A 165 14.67 -2.91 -9.49
C PHE A 165 14.64 -2.66 -7.98
N HIS A 166 15.02 -3.65 -7.19
CA HIS A 166 15.04 -3.60 -5.72
C HIS A 166 16.03 -4.64 -5.18
N PRO A 167 16.47 -4.52 -3.93
CA PRO A 167 17.28 -5.54 -3.26
C PRO A 167 16.45 -6.80 -2.99
N GLU A 168 17.09 -7.83 -2.42
CA GLU A 168 16.39 -8.98 -1.84
C GLU A 168 15.30 -8.53 -0.86
N PRO A 169 14.18 -9.30 -0.74
CA PRO A 169 13.09 -8.96 0.17
C PRO A 169 13.53 -8.70 1.61
N LYS A 170 14.48 -9.48 2.11
CA LYS A 170 15.00 -9.30 3.47
C LYS A 170 15.67 -7.94 3.66
N GLU A 171 16.55 -7.54 2.74
CA GLU A 171 17.22 -6.24 2.80
C GLU A 171 16.20 -5.09 2.68
N PHE A 172 15.20 -5.23 1.81
CA PHE A 172 14.14 -4.23 1.67
C PHE A 172 13.40 -4.03 3.00
N VAL A 173 12.97 -5.13 3.61
CA VAL A 173 12.25 -5.12 4.89
C VAL A 173 13.12 -4.52 6.00
N ASP A 174 14.40 -4.91 6.10
CA ASP A 174 15.30 -4.40 7.13
C ASP A 174 15.49 -2.87 7.05
N LEU A 175 15.69 -2.35 5.83
CA LEU A 175 15.84 -0.90 5.62
C LEU A 175 14.57 -0.14 6.00
N MET A 176 13.40 -0.64 5.62
CA MET A 176 12.09 -0.07 5.95
C MET A 176 11.83 -0.13 7.46
N MET A 177 11.96 -1.32 8.07
CA MET A 177 11.67 -1.54 9.48
C MET A 177 12.58 -0.77 10.41
N LYS A 178 13.85 -0.58 10.04
CA LYS A 178 14.79 0.29 10.77
C LYS A 178 14.24 1.71 10.95
N ILE A 179 13.55 2.25 9.92
CA ILE A 179 12.92 3.57 9.99
C ILE A 179 11.66 3.51 10.85
N ILE A 180 10.76 2.54 10.63
CA ILE A 180 9.51 2.37 11.36
C ILE A 180 9.77 2.26 12.86
N VAL A 181 10.73 1.43 13.27
CA VAL A 181 11.12 1.25 14.69
C VAL A 181 11.73 2.54 15.25
N LYS A 182 12.64 3.18 14.51
CA LYS A 182 13.27 4.45 14.93
C LYS A 182 12.24 5.56 15.13
N LYS A 183 11.16 5.59 14.32
CA LYS A 183 10.08 6.59 14.41
C LYS A 183 9.00 6.24 15.45
N GLY A 184 9.01 5.04 16.01
CA GLY A 184 8.05 4.61 17.03
C GLY A 184 6.61 4.50 16.54
N ILE A 185 6.40 4.13 15.27
CA ILE A 185 5.08 4.09 14.63
C ILE A 185 4.51 2.68 14.43
N GLN A 186 5.16 1.65 14.99
CA GLN A 186 4.85 0.22 14.74
C GLN A 186 3.36 -0.10 14.91
N GLU A 187 2.71 0.46 15.92
CA GLU A 187 1.30 0.19 16.24
C GLU A 187 0.32 0.87 15.26
N ARG A 188 0.83 1.69 14.34
CA ARG A 188 0.04 2.43 13.34
C ARG A 188 0.47 2.13 11.91
N VAL A 189 1.11 0.97 11.68
CA VAL A 189 1.61 0.57 10.37
C VAL A 189 0.90 -0.70 9.90
N ILE A 190 0.54 -0.68 8.62
CA ILE A 190 0.14 -1.83 7.83
C ILE A 190 1.21 -1.99 6.74
N ILE A 191 1.78 -3.18 6.59
CA ILE A 191 2.67 -3.49 5.45
C ILE A 191 1.87 -4.28 4.43
N GLN A 192 1.69 -3.68 3.25
CA GLN A 192 1.02 -4.36 2.13
C GLN A 192 2.02 -4.76 1.05
N SER A 193 1.73 -5.86 0.38
CA SER A 193 2.55 -6.31 -0.75
C SER A 193 1.79 -7.28 -1.66
N PHE A 194 2.13 -7.25 -2.95
CA PHE A 194 1.85 -8.36 -3.86
C PHE A 194 2.89 -9.49 -3.74
N ASP A 195 4.07 -9.20 -3.19
CA ASP A 195 5.13 -10.18 -2.98
C ASP A 195 4.98 -10.82 -1.59
N PRO A 196 4.52 -12.07 -1.50
CA PRO A 196 4.29 -12.74 -0.22
C PRO A 196 5.57 -12.88 0.61
N ARG A 197 6.75 -12.88 -0.01
CA ARG A 197 8.04 -13.05 0.67
C ARG A 197 8.31 -11.93 1.69
N THR A 198 7.93 -10.68 1.37
CA THR A 198 8.08 -9.57 2.33
C THR A 198 7.10 -9.69 3.49
N LEU A 199 5.87 -10.16 3.23
CA LEU A 199 4.86 -10.40 4.27
C LEU A 199 5.27 -11.54 5.21
N GLU A 200 5.86 -12.62 4.68
CA GLU A 200 6.43 -13.72 5.48
C GLU A 200 7.54 -13.24 6.44
N ILE A 201 8.44 -12.38 5.96
CA ILE A 201 9.49 -11.80 6.79
C ILE A 201 8.89 -10.93 7.90
N ILE A 202 7.92 -10.08 7.56
CA ILE A 202 7.22 -9.22 8.54
C ILE A 202 6.51 -10.08 9.58
N HIS A 203 5.74 -11.08 9.15
CA HIS A 203 5.02 -11.97 10.07
C HIS A 203 5.96 -12.66 11.06
N LYS A 204 7.10 -13.18 10.59
CA LYS A 204 8.08 -13.90 11.38
C LYS A 204 8.87 -13.01 12.35
N GLU A 205 9.35 -11.85 11.86
CA GLU A 205 10.31 -11.03 12.61
C GLU A 205 9.64 -9.86 13.36
N TYR A 206 8.46 -9.43 12.90
CA TYR A 206 7.72 -8.28 13.45
C TYR A 206 6.23 -8.60 13.66
N PRO A 207 5.89 -9.61 14.46
CA PRO A 207 4.54 -10.22 14.55
C PRO A 207 3.44 -9.25 15.05
N ARG A 208 3.81 -8.06 15.54
CA ARG A 208 2.84 -7.02 15.93
C ARG A 208 2.49 -6.06 14.79
N ILE A 209 3.23 -6.10 13.68
CA ILE A 209 2.92 -5.30 12.50
C ILE A 209 1.80 -5.98 11.71
N MET A 210 0.75 -5.23 11.39
CA MET A 210 -0.32 -5.74 10.52
C MET A 210 0.19 -5.91 9.09
N THR A 211 -0.21 -7.02 8.45
CA THR A 211 0.11 -7.29 7.05
C THR A 211 -1.15 -7.29 6.20
N ALA A 212 -1.03 -6.87 4.94
CA ALA A 212 -2.11 -6.91 3.96
C ALA A 212 -1.62 -7.58 2.67
N LEU A 213 -2.31 -8.63 2.23
CA LEU A 213 -2.03 -9.29 0.96
C LEU A 213 -2.74 -8.52 -0.16
N LEU A 214 -1.96 -7.87 -1.02
CA LEU A 214 -2.46 -7.25 -2.25
C LEU A 214 -2.71 -8.32 -3.30
N VAL A 215 -3.89 -8.26 -3.93
CA VAL A 215 -4.30 -9.22 -4.94
C VAL A 215 -4.91 -8.52 -6.15
N GLU A 216 -4.48 -8.95 -7.33
CA GLU A 216 -5.06 -8.57 -8.62
C GLU A 216 -5.23 -9.81 -9.50
N LYS A 217 -6.15 -9.76 -10.43
CA LYS A 217 -6.24 -10.83 -11.43
C LYS A 217 -5.12 -10.70 -12.45
N VAL A 218 -4.30 -11.74 -12.55
CA VAL A 218 -3.23 -11.82 -13.54
C VAL A 218 -3.59 -12.91 -14.57
N ASP A 219 -4.28 -12.49 -15.62
CA ASP A 219 -4.58 -13.35 -16.77
C ASP A 219 -3.38 -13.48 -17.71
N ASP A 220 -3.50 -14.35 -18.72
CA ASP A 220 -2.44 -14.61 -19.70
C ASP A 220 -2.02 -13.34 -20.47
N LYS A 221 -2.93 -12.39 -20.69
CA LYS A 221 -2.64 -11.11 -21.36
C LYS A 221 -1.72 -10.24 -20.50
N LYS A 222 -2.04 -10.11 -19.22
CA LYS A 222 -1.22 -9.34 -18.27
C LYS A 222 0.13 -9.99 -18.05
N LEU A 223 0.15 -11.32 -17.96
CA LEU A 223 1.39 -12.10 -17.88
C LEU A 223 2.28 -11.87 -19.11
N ALA A 224 1.72 -11.90 -20.32
CA ALA A 224 2.45 -11.64 -21.55
C ALA A 224 3.02 -10.22 -21.61
N GLN A 225 2.29 -9.22 -21.12
CA GLN A 225 2.78 -7.83 -21.01
C GLN A 225 3.97 -7.73 -20.04
N GLN A 226 3.89 -8.38 -18.89
CA GLN A 226 5.01 -8.42 -17.93
C GLN A 226 6.23 -9.09 -18.56
N GLN A 227 6.08 -10.23 -19.20
CA GLN A 227 7.15 -10.95 -19.86
C GLN A 227 7.78 -10.15 -21.02
N PHE A 228 6.97 -9.39 -21.76
CA PHE A 228 7.48 -8.51 -22.83
C PHE A 228 8.43 -7.43 -22.29
N HIS A 229 8.09 -6.83 -21.15
CA HIS A 229 8.95 -5.82 -20.50
C HIS A 229 10.21 -6.42 -19.86
N PHE A 230 10.18 -7.69 -19.50
CA PHE A 230 11.23 -8.38 -18.75
C PHE A 230 11.75 -9.62 -19.52
N LYS A 231 12.09 -9.44 -20.79
CA LYS A 231 12.45 -10.54 -21.74
C LYS A 231 13.51 -11.53 -21.26
N ASN A 232 14.39 -11.09 -20.35
CA ASN A 232 15.49 -11.91 -19.85
C ASN A 232 15.14 -12.66 -18.54
N ILE A 233 13.89 -12.55 -18.06
CA ILE A 233 13.46 -13.19 -16.82
C ILE A 233 12.72 -14.48 -17.14
N PRO A 234 13.07 -15.61 -16.52
CA PRO A 234 12.38 -16.88 -16.73
C PRO A 234 10.88 -16.78 -16.43
N ALA A 235 10.05 -17.33 -17.31
CA ALA A 235 8.58 -17.28 -17.19
C ALA A 235 8.06 -17.79 -15.83
N VAL A 236 8.73 -18.79 -15.24
CA VAL A 236 8.37 -19.36 -13.94
C VAL A 236 8.37 -18.31 -12.81
N LYS A 237 9.23 -17.31 -12.88
CA LYS A 237 9.30 -16.24 -11.85
C LYS A 237 8.07 -15.35 -11.82
N PHE A 238 7.32 -15.25 -12.92
CA PHE A 238 6.08 -14.46 -12.99
C PHE A 238 4.88 -15.14 -12.33
N LYS A 239 5.02 -16.41 -11.91
CA LYS A 239 3.96 -17.21 -11.24
C LYS A 239 4.21 -17.40 -9.74
N GLN A 240 5.13 -16.66 -9.15
CA GLN A 240 5.53 -16.81 -7.73
C GLN A 240 4.80 -15.84 -6.80
N TYR A 241 3.60 -15.40 -7.16
CA TYR A 241 2.76 -14.54 -6.34
C TYR A 241 1.27 -14.76 -6.65
N PRO A 242 0.36 -14.34 -5.76
CA PRO A 242 -1.08 -14.48 -5.93
C PRO A 242 -1.56 -13.87 -7.25
N ASP A 243 -2.39 -14.61 -7.99
CA ASP A 243 -2.94 -14.21 -9.29
C ASP A 243 -4.48 -14.20 -9.34
N HIS A 244 -5.10 -14.56 -8.23
CA HIS A 244 -6.56 -14.68 -8.03
C HIS A 244 -7.28 -15.60 -9.03
N LEU A 245 -6.59 -16.50 -9.70
CA LEU A 245 -7.21 -17.44 -10.62
C LEU A 245 -7.97 -18.57 -9.89
N ASN A 246 -7.58 -18.83 -8.62
CA ASN A 246 -8.18 -19.86 -7.77
C ASN A 246 -8.84 -19.27 -6.51
N GLY A 247 -9.27 -18.00 -6.56
CA GLY A 247 -9.93 -17.30 -5.46
C GLY A 247 -9.05 -17.11 -4.21
N VAL A 248 -9.66 -16.72 -3.09
CA VAL A 248 -8.97 -16.43 -1.82
C VAL A 248 -8.09 -17.60 -1.36
N ALA A 249 -8.63 -18.82 -1.39
CA ALA A 249 -7.87 -20.02 -0.98
C ALA A 249 -6.63 -20.27 -1.86
N GLY A 250 -6.68 -19.91 -3.14
CA GLY A 250 -5.55 -19.98 -4.07
C GLY A 250 -4.48 -18.96 -3.74
N ASP A 251 -4.87 -17.74 -3.41
CA ASP A 251 -3.96 -16.65 -3.07
C ASP A 251 -3.25 -16.91 -1.74
N LEU A 252 -3.96 -17.43 -0.74
CA LEU A 252 -3.40 -17.74 0.57
C LEU A 252 -2.35 -18.87 0.57
N LYS A 253 -2.28 -19.69 -0.47
CA LYS A 253 -1.25 -20.76 -0.58
C LYS A 253 0.18 -20.20 -0.69
N PHE A 254 0.33 -18.93 -1.01
CA PHE A 254 1.64 -18.28 -1.07
C PHE A 254 2.15 -17.80 0.30
N LEU A 255 1.32 -17.91 1.37
CA LEU A 255 1.67 -17.52 2.73
C LEU A 255 1.58 -18.72 3.67
N SER A 256 2.47 -18.77 4.67
CA SER A 256 2.43 -19.77 5.76
C SER A 256 1.46 -19.38 6.90
N PHE A 257 0.83 -18.21 6.79
CA PHE A 257 -0.09 -17.63 7.78
C PHE A 257 -1.29 -16.96 7.09
N ILE A 258 -2.35 -16.68 7.85
CA ILE A 258 -3.49 -15.90 7.37
C ILE A 258 -3.21 -14.42 7.68
N PRO A 259 -3.09 -13.55 6.66
CA PRO A 259 -2.83 -12.14 6.89
C PRO A 259 -4.05 -11.45 7.51
N PRO A 260 -3.87 -10.47 8.41
CA PRO A 260 -5.00 -9.72 8.98
C PRO A 260 -5.87 -8.99 7.96
N ILE A 261 -5.32 -8.67 6.79
CA ILE A 261 -6.01 -7.90 5.74
C ILE A 261 -5.82 -8.59 4.39
N TYR A 262 -6.92 -8.78 3.68
CA TYR A 262 -6.97 -9.14 2.26
C TYR A 262 -7.34 -7.88 1.47
N SER A 263 -6.47 -7.45 0.54
CA SER A 263 -6.59 -6.17 -0.17
C SER A 263 -6.66 -6.40 -1.70
N PRO A 264 -7.85 -6.75 -2.23
CA PRO A 264 -8.04 -7.07 -3.64
C PRO A 264 -8.25 -5.83 -4.50
N ASP A 265 -7.99 -5.94 -5.80
CA ASP A 265 -8.60 -5.05 -6.80
C ASP A 265 -10.12 -5.01 -6.59
N HIS A 266 -10.71 -3.82 -6.57
CA HIS A 266 -12.12 -3.65 -6.22
C HIS A 266 -13.08 -4.38 -7.17
N THR A 267 -12.64 -4.69 -8.39
CA THR A 267 -13.46 -5.42 -9.38
C THR A 267 -13.61 -6.91 -9.03
N LEU A 268 -12.74 -7.45 -8.18
CA LEU A 268 -12.78 -8.83 -7.69
C LEU A 268 -13.73 -9.01 -6.52
N VAL A 269 -14.13 -7.91 -5.86
CA VAL A 269 -14.94 -7.98 -4.64
C VAL A 269 -16.37 -8.41 -4.95
N THR A 270 -16.78 -9.48 -4.31
CA THR A 270 -18.15 -10.01 -4.24
C THR A 270 -18.56 -10.21 -2.80
N LEU A 271 -19.87 -10.30 -2.53
CA LEU A 271 -20.36 -10.63 -1.18
C LEU A 271 -19.76 -11.95 -0.67
N GLN A 272 -19.65 -12.96 -1.54
CA GLN A 272 -19.06 -14.26 -1.20
C GLN A 272 -17.59 -14.12 -0.78
N LEU A 273 -16.78 -13.34 -1.54
CA LEU A 273 -15.37 -13.08 -1.19
C LEU A 273 -15.26 -12.43 0.20
N VAL A 274 -16.10 -11.42 0.49
CA VAL A 274 -16.08 -10.73 1.79
C VAL A 274 -16.42 -11.71 2.91
N GLN A 275 -17.46 -12.53 2.74
CA GLN A 275 -17.85 -13.54 3.73
C GLN A 275 -16.76 -14.60 3.95
N GLU A 276 -16.10 -15.05 2.88
CA GLU A 276 -14.97 -15.99 2.95
C GLU A 276 -13.80 -15.40 3.74
N CYS A 277 -13.41 -14.17 3.45
CA CYS A 277 -12.34 -13.47 4.16
C CYS A 277 -12.69 -13.27 5.64
N HIS A 278 -13.92 -12.83 5.96
CA HIS A 278 -14.36 -12.63 7.34
C HIS A 278 -14.41 -13.94 8.13
N ALA A 279 -14.83 -15.06 7.50
CA ALA A 279 -14.82 -16.38 8.12
C ALA A 279 -13.40 -16.85 8.49
N LEU A 280 -12.38 -16.36 7.76
CA LEU A 280 -10.96 -16.60 8.05
C LEU A 280 -10.35 -15.55 9.01
N GLY A 281 -11.14 -14.58 9.48
CA GLY A 281 -10.68 -13.51 10.39
C GLY A 281 -9.94 -12.37 9.69
N MET A 282 -9.98 -12.29 8.35
CA MET A 282 -9.37 -11.22 7.56
C MET A 282 -10.34 -10.07 7.35
N LYS A 283 -9.85 -8.84 7.41
CA LYS A 283 -10.53 -7.66 6.88
C LYS A 283 -10.40 -7.60 5.36
N VAL A 284 -11.37 -6.97 4.70
CA VAL A 284 -11.34 -6.71 3.25
C VAL A 284 -11.21 -5.21 3.00
N ILE A 285 -10.08 -4.79 2.42
CA ILE A 285 -9.78 -3.38 2.10
C ILE A 285 -9.38 -3.28 0.62
N PRO A 286 -10.36 -3.14 -0.29
CA PRO A 286 -10.09 -3.11 -1.73
C PRO A 286 -9.48 -1.79 -2.23
N TRP A 287 -8.82 -1.86 -3.38
CA TRP A 287 -8.22 -0.78 -4.17
C TRP A 287 -8.56 -0.91 -5.66
N THR A 288 -8.60 0.13 -6.50
CA THR A 288 -8.66 1.52 -6.11
C THR A 288 -10.08 2.01 -6.34
N VAL A 289 -10.72 2.52 -5.30
CA VAL A 289 -12.14 2.92 -5.32
C VAL A 289 -12.23 4.44 -5.42
N ASN A 290 -12.73 4.95 -6.55
CA ASN A 290 -12.66 6.38 -6.88
C ASN A 290 -14.03 7.06 -7.06
N THR A 291 -15.14 6.34 -6.85
CA THR A 291 -16.50 6.91 -6.93
C THR A 291 -17.32 6.60 -5.69
N LYS A 292 -18.23 7.51 -5.33
CA LYS A 292 -19.16 7.33 -4.19
C LYS A 292 -20.12 6.16 -4.43
N GLU A 293 -20.51 5.93 -5.67
CA GLU A 293 -21.39 4.84 -6.06
C GLU A 293 -20.71 3.49 -5.79
N ARG A 294 -19.46 3.32 -6.27
CA ARG A 294 -18.71 2.08 -6.03
C ARG A 294 -18.38 1.88 -4.55
N LEU A 295 -18.06 2.95 -3.83
CA LEU A 295 -17.87 2.90 -2.38
C LEU A 295 -19.13 2.40 -1.67
N LYS A 296 -20.31 2.90 -2.07
CA LYS A 296 -21.59 2.45 -1.50
C LYS A 296 -21.84 0.97 -1.77
N GLU A 297 -21.71 0.53 -3.02
CA GLU A 297 -21.88 -0.89 -3.40
C GLU A 297 -20.98 -1.82 -2.55
N LEU A 298 -19.72 -1.46 -2.40
CA LEU A 298 -18.75 -2.24 -1.64
C LEU A 298 -19.09 -2.25 -0.13
N LYS A 299 -19.52 -1.11 0.42
CA LYS A 299 -20.01 -1.04 1.81
C LYS A 299 -21.22 -1.92 2.05
N ASP A 300 -22.15 -1.97 1.10
CA ASP A 300 -23.33 -2.83 1.18
C ASP A 300 -22.93 -4.33 1.15
N MET A 301 -21.75 -4.69 0.63
CA MET A 301 -21.17 -6.04 0.70
C MET A 301 -20.43 -6.30 2.03
N GLY A 302 -20.24 -5.29 2.89
CA GLY A 302 -19.64 -5.44 4.22
C GLY A 302 -18.12 -5.31 4.29
N ILE A 303 -17.46 -4.60 3.36
CA ILE A 303 -16.01 -4.35 3.42
C ILE A 303 -15.61 -3.50 4.63
N ASP A 304 -14.36 -3.58 5.07
CA ASP A 304 -13.83 -2.95 6.28
C ASP A 304 -13.15 -1.59 6.04
N GLY A 305 -12.82 -1.28 4.81
CA GLY A 305 -12.18 -0.04 4.39
C GLY A 305 -12.01 0.01 2.88
N VAL A 306 -11.41 1.10 2.38
CA VAL A 306 -11.03 1.22 0.95
C VAL A 306 -9.79 2.07 0.78
N ILE A 307 -9.05 1.84 -0.31
CA ILE A 307 -7.94 2.66 -0.79
C ILE A 307 -8.43 3.47 -1.98
N SER A 308 -8.35 4.81 -1.91
CA SER A 308 -8.86 5.72 -2.94
C SER A 308 -7.84 6.75 -3.40
N ASP A 309 -7.81 7.00 -4.73
CA ASP A 309 -7.08 8.12 -5.33
C ASP A 309 -7.69 9.47 -4.94
N ASP A 310 -9.00 9.47 -4.70
CA ASP A 310 -9.76 10.68 -4.40
C ASP A 310 -10.39 10.63 -2.99
N PRO A 311 -9.71 11.16 -1.98
CA PRO A 311 -10.23 11.16 -0.61
C PRO A 311 -11.55 11.94 -0.44
N ARG A 312 -11.99 12.74 -1.43
CA ARG A 312 -13.30 13.43 -1.40
C ARG A 312 -14.49 12.45 -1.37
N ILE A 313 -14.29 11.19 -1.78
CA ILE A 313 -15.34 10.17 -1.69
C ILE A 313 -15.74 9.87 -0.24
N PHE A 314 -14.92 10.26 0.74
CA PHE A 314 -15.17 10.02 2.17
C PHE A 314 -15.91 11.18 2.87
N GLU A 315 -16.23 12.26 2.15
CA GLU A 315 -16.90 13.46 2.63
C GLU A 315 -18.42 13.43 2.45
#